data_cb6ac81d1e8190e0e409a844e0040f58
#
_entry.id   cb6ac81d1e8190e0e409a844e0040f58
#
_cell.length_a   1.000
_cell.length_b   1.000
_cell.length_c   1.000
_cell.angle_alpha   90.00
_cell.angle_beta   90.00
_cell.angle_gamma   90.00
#
_symmetry.space_group_name_H-M   'P 1'
#
loop_
_entity.id
_entity.type
_entity.pdbx_description
1 polymer ?
#
loop_
_entity_poly.entity_id
_entity_poly.type
_entity_poly.pdbx_seq_one_letter_code
_entity_poly.pdbx_strand_id
1 'polypeptide(L)'
;MSEKTQEGLDNLIIEGLNAEKGELDLRERELDDDDIKLIVNSDKIKGVTALFLEYNEIGDEGLQAILGSEKFKHLTALNMFKNQVSDDGVKEMAKSKTLLNLSELVMSDNNVGVGGARALSESKTLANLVSLWVGDQLGDEGVRLLVESKYLTRLNLLTLYRNNIGDSGAVAIADSKNLSKLTELNLNWNFIEAEGIEAIANSKTLTQLETLTLTYNPIGVEGIQLIANSEN
;
A
#
# COMPACT_ATOMS: atom_id res chain seq x y z
N MET A 1 21.37 -18.76 -6.29
CA MET A 1 21.41 -18.10 -4.96
C MET A 1 21.77 -19.15 -3.91
N SER A 2 22.50 -18.83 -2.89
CA SER A 2 22.86 -19.76 -1.79
C SER A 2 21.61 -19.93 -0.93
N GLU A 3 21.10 -21.15 -0.81
CA GLU A 3 19.97 -21.51 0.06
C GLU A 3 20.28 -21.09 1.50
N LYS A 4 19.48 -20.14 2.06
CA LYS A 4 19.70 -19.71 3.44
C LYS A 4 19.28 -20.83 4.40
N THR A 5 20.09 -21.05 5.43
CA THR A 5 19.78 -22.06 6.45
C THR A 5 18.82 -21.51 7.49
N GLN A 6 18.07 -22.38 8.17
CA GLN A 6 17.20 -21.96 9.28
C GLN A 6 17.95 -21.17 10.34
N GLU A 7 19.19 -21.56 10.69
CA GLU A 7 20.03 -20.85 11.65
C GLU A 7 20.39 -19.44 11.17
N GLY A 8 20.72 -19.29 9.87
CA GLY A 8 20.99 -17.98 9.27
C GLY A 8 19.77 -17.06 9.31
N LEU A 9 18.57 -17.61 9.00
CA LEU A 9 17.32 -16.85 9.07
C LEU A 9 16.92 -16.51 10.52
N ASP A 10 17.14 -17.40 11.47
CA ASP A 10 16.92 -17.13 12.90
C ASP A 10 17.82 -15.99 13.39
N ASN A 11 19.05 -15.90 12.92
CA ASN A 11 19.95 -14.79 13.24
C ASN A 11 19.44 -13.48 12.65
N LEU A 12 18.97 -13.48 11.40
CA LEU A 12 18.34 -12.27 10.81
C LEU A 12 17.12 -11.80 11.60
N ILE A 13 16.29 -12.73 12.08
CA ILE A 13 15.13 -12.39 12.92
C ILE A 13 15.61 -11.77 14.26
N ILE A 14 16.62 -12.35 14.90
CA ILE A 14 17.16 -11.82 16.17
C ILE A 14 17.74 -10.41 15.99
N GLU A 15 18.47 -10.17 14.90
CA GLU A 15 19.04 -8.88 14.57
C GLU A 15 17.97 -7.82 14.25
N GLY A 16 16.91 -8.22 13.51
CA GLY A 16 15.87 -7.32 13.04
C GLY A 16 14.73 -7.08 14.05
N LEU A 17 14.64 -7.89 15.13
CA LEU A 17 13.55 -7.80 16.09
C LEU A 17 13.79 -6.71 17.14
N ASN A 18 12.99 -5.67 17.11
CA ASN A 18 12.84 -4.71 18.20
C ASN A 18 11.62 -5.09 19.06
N ALA A 19 11.87 -5.89 20.09
CA ALA A 19 10.79 -6.43 20.93
C ALA A 19 10.04 -5.35 21.73
N GLU A 20 10.66 -4.22 22.05
CA GLU A 20 10.04 -3.11 22.79
C GLU A 20 8.98 -2.41 21.92
N LYS A 21 9.23 -2.28 20.62
CA LYS A 21 8.31 -1.66 19.67
C LYS A 21 7.40 -2.67 18.95
N GLY A 22 7.70 -3.97 19.04
CA GLY A 22 7.00 -4.99 18.26
C GLY A 22 7.32 -4.93 16.76
N GLU A 23 8.49 -4.43 16.40
CA GLU A 23 8.94 -4.26 15.01
C GLU A 23 9.87 -5.41 14.61
N LEU A 24 9.66 -5.98 13.43
CA LEU A 24 10.59 -6.92 12.80
C LEU A 24 11.06 -6.33 11.48
N ASP A 25 12.33 -5.95 11.43
CA ASP A 25 12.98 -5.35 10.28
C ASP A 25 13.82 -6.40 9.52
N LEU A 26 13.33 -6.79 8.36
CA LEU A 26 13.97 -7.74 7.44
C LEU A 26 14.18 -7.13 6.05
N ARG A 27 14.35 -5.81 5.97
CA ARG A 27 14.59 -5.07 4.73
C ARG A 27 15.94 -5.41 4.11
N GLU A 28 15.99 -5.44 2.76
CA GLU A 28 17.25 -5.57 2.00
C GLU A 28 18.06 -6.83 2.39
N ARG A 29 17.36 -7.95 2.58
CA ARG A 29 17.98 -9.23 2.99
C ARG A 29 17.98 -10.29 1.88
N GLU A 30 17.58 -9.91 0.65
CA GLU A 30 17.49 -10.85 -0.49
C GLU A 30 16.63 -12.08 -0.15
N LEU A 31 15.52 -11.86 0.58
CA LEU A 31 14.60 -12.92 0.98
C LEU A 31 13.66 -13.26 -0.18
N ASP A 32 13.47 -14.56 -0.40
CA ASP A 32 12.50 -15.10 -1.33
C ASP A 32 11.35 -15.83 -0.61
N ASP A 33 10.46 -16.43 -1.36
CA ASP A 33 9.29 -17.13 -0.83
C ASP A 33 9.65 -18.30 0.09
N ASP A 34 10.72 -19.03 -0.23
CA ASP A 34 11.15 -20.18 0.56
C ASP A 34 11.79 -19.73 1.88
N ASP A 35 12.56 -18.64 1.86
CA ASP A 35 13.06 -18.00 3.08
C ASP A 35 11.90 -17.59 4.01
N ILE A 36 10.85 -16.97 3.46
CA ILE A 36 9.68 -16.56 4.25
C ILE A 36 8.93 -17.75 4.83
N LYS A 37 8.79 -18.87 4.10
CA LYS A 37 8.19 -20.10 4.61
C LYS A 37 8.95 -20.66 5.81
N LEU A 38 10.28 -20.49 5.86
CA LEU A 38 11.10 -20.87 7.01
C LEU A 38 10.97 -19.84 8.15
N ILE A 39 11.03 -18.55 7.83
CA ILE A 39 10.91 -17.44 8.80
C ILE A 39 9.62 -17.54 9.60
N VAL A 40 8.47 -17.75 8.95
CA VAL A 40 7.16 -17.80 9.64
C VAL A 40 7.06 -18.95 10.65
N ASN A 41 7.91 -20.00 10.53
CA ASN A 41 7.96 -21.12 11.46
C ASN A 41 8.92 -20.87 12.63
N SER A 42 9.83 -19.88 12.57
CA SER A 42 10.84 -19.62 13.61
C SER A 42 10.21 -19.25 14.95
N ASP A 43 10.64 -19.89 16.03
CA ASP A 43 10.25 -19.58 17.41
C ASP A 43 10.81 -18.25 17.92
N LYS A 44 11.66 -17.58 17.14
CA LYS A 44 12.23 -16.26 17.46
C LYS A 44 11.23 -15.15 17.27
N ILE A 45 10.22 -15.31 16.40
CA ILE A 45 9.19 -14.30 16.15
C ILE A 45 8.19 -14.30 17.32
N LYS A 46 8.17 -13.17 18.06
CA LYS A 46 7.26 -12.96 19.19
C LYS A 46 6.82 -11.51 19.26
N GLY A 47 5.52 -11.28 19.41
CA GLY A 47 4.96 -9.97 19.68
C GLY A 47 5.10 -8.97 18.52
N VAL A 48 5.23 -9.44 17.27
CA VAL A 48 5.40 -8.58 16.10
C VAL A 48 4.07 -7.93 15.74
N THR A 49 4.08 -6.59 15.69
CA THR A 49 2.95 -5.74 15.28
C THR A 49 3.27 -4.91 14.03
N ALA A 50 4.54 -4.75 13.68
CA ALA A 50 4.99 -4.14 12.44
C ALA A 50 6.04 -5.03 11.77
N LEU A 51 5.86 -5.30 10.47
CA LEU A 51 6.75 -6.14 9.67
C LEU A 51 7.24 -5.35 8.46
N PHE A 52 8.56 -5.19 8.36
CA PHE A 52 9.24 -4.47 7.29
C PHE A 52 10.01 -5.46 6.42
N LEU A 53 9.61 -5.58 5.15
CA LEU A 53 10.13 -6.54 4.18
C LEU A 53 10.54 -5.87 2.85
N GLU A 54 10.78 -4.55 2.87
CA GLU A 54 11.10 -3.79 1.66
C GLU A 54 12.37 -4.31 0.98
N TYR A 55 12.42 -4.19 -0.35
CA TYR A 55 13.58 -4.56 -1.16
C TYR A 55 14.00 -6.02 -1.00
N ASN A 56 13.06 -6.94 -1.12
CA ASN A 56 13.28 -8.38 -1.17
C ASN A 56 12.71 -8.96 -2.48
N GLU A 57 12.69 -10.27 -2.61
CA GLU A 57 12.18 -11.01 -3.79
C GLU A 57 10.92 -11.83 -3.45
N ILE A 58 10.12 -11.34 -2.49
CA ILE A 58 8.95 -12.04 -1.95
C ILE A 58 7.78 -11.93 -2.92
N GLY A 59 7.26 -13.08 -3.34
CA GLY A 59 6.09 -13.20 -4.19
C GLY A 59 4.82 -13.58 -3.43
N ASP A 60 3.87 -14.15 -4.17
CA ASP A 60 2.56 -14.52 -3.64
C ASP A 60 2.63 -15.67 -2.62
N GLU A 61 3.56 -16.62 -2.82
CA GLU A 61 3.71 -17.76 -1.90
C GLU A 61 4.28 -17.35 -0.55
N GLY A 62 5.27 -16.44 -0.54
CA GLY A 62 5.83 -15.88 0.70
C GLY A 62 4.79 -15.04 1.44
N LEU A 63 4.04 -14.20 0.72
CA LEU A 63 2.91 -13.48 1.31
C LEU A 63 1.88 -14.47 1.90
N GLN A 64 1.52 -15.53 1.18
CA GLN A 64 0.59 -16.54 1.68
C GLN A 64 1.10 -17.22 2.97
N ALA A 65 2.39 -17.48 3.08
CA ALA A 65 2.99 -18.02 4.30
C ALA A 65 2.83 -17.05 5.49
N ILE A 66 3.03 -15.74 5.29
CA ILE A 66 2.77 -14.70 6.30
C ILE A 66 1.30 -14.71 6.71
N LEU A 67 0.38 -14.71 5.74
CA LEU A 67 -1.07 -14.68 5.97
C LEU A 67 -1.57 -15.92 6.74
N GLY A 68 -0.92 -17.07 6.57
CA GLY A 68 -1.22 -18.33 7.25
C GLY A 68 -0.67 -18.43 8.68
N SER A 69 0.21 -17.51 9.10
CA SER A 69 0.92 -17.61 10.38
C SER A 69 0.22 -16.84 11.50
N GLU A 70 -0.16 -17.54 12.56
CA GLU A 70 -0.73 -16.93 13.79
C GLU A 70 0.23 -15.93 14.47
N LYS A 71 1.52 -15.97 14.16
CA LYS A 71 2.53 -15.06 14.72
C LYS A 71 2.30 -13.62 14.28
N PHE A 72 1.65 -13.42 13.13
CA PHE A 72 1.40 -12.12 12.52
C PHE A 72 -0.05 -11.62 12.69
N LYS A 73 -0.89 -12.29 13.48
CA LYS A 73 -2.30 -11.90 13.68
C LYS A 73 -2.50 -10.56 14.40
N HIS A 74 -1.44 -9.99 14.94
CA HIS A 74 -1.46 -8.69 15.60
C HIS A 74 -0.83 -7.58 14.77
N LEU A 75 -0.50 -7.85 13.50
CA LEU A 75 0.07 -6.83 12.63
C LEU A 75 -0.88 -5.63 12.48
N THR A 76 -0.31 -4.46 12.72
CA THR A 76 -0.90 -3.15 12.45
C THR A 76 -0.23 -2.46 11.28
N ALA A 77 1.03 -2.81 10.97
CA ALA A 77 1.79 -2.32 9.83
C ALA A 77 2.45 -3.47 9.06
N LEU A 78 2.31 -3.46 7.73
CA LEU A 78 2.98 -4.38 6.82
C LEU A 78 3.57 -3.56 5.66
N ASN A 79 4.89 -3.61 5.52
CA ASN A 79 5.58 -2.97 4.42
C ASN A 79 6.27 -4.01 3.54
N MET A 80 5.79 -4.11 2.30
CA MET A 80 6.31 -4.99 1.25
C MET A 80 6.75 -4.18 0.01
N PHE A 81 7.16 -2.92 0.20
CA PHE A 81 7.64 -2.09 -0.89
C PHE A 81 8.73 -2.81 -1.68
N LYS A 82 8.60 -2.77 -3.00
CA LYS A 82 9.59 -3.35 -3.93
C LYS A 82 9.86 -4.83 -3.66
N ASN A 83 8.84 -5.62 -3.89
CA ASN A 83 8.82 -7.07 -3.89
C ASN A 83 8.17 -7.59 -5.19
N GLN A 84 7.67 -8.82 -5.22
CA GLN A 84 7.12 -9.46 -6.42
C GLN A 84 5.66 -9.92 -6.26
N VAL A 85 4.92 -9.33 -5.30
CA VAL A 85 3.51 -9.68 -5.05
C VAL A 85 2.64 -9.25 -6.22
N SER A 86 1.78 -10.16 -6.69
CA SER A 86 0.84 -9.92 -7.78
C SER A 86 -0.59 -9.65 -7.31
N ASP A 87 -1.49 -9.45 -8.27
CA ASP A 87 -2.94 -9.38 -8.02
C ASP A 87 -3.47 -10.61 -7.28
N ASP A 88 -2.91 -11.79 -7.49
CA ASP A 88 -3.37 -13.02 -6.85
C ASP A 88 -2.97 -13.06 -5.39
N GLY A 89 -1.76 -12.64 -5.03
CA GLY A 89 -1.34 -12.45 -3.65
C GLY A 89 -2.23 -11.46 -2.90
N VAL A 90 -2.58 -10.34 -3.54
CA VAL A 90 -3.49 -9.34 -2.97
C VAL A 90 -4.91 -9.90 -2.79
N LYS A 91 -5.41 -10.74 -3.70
CA LYS A 91 -6.72 -11.41 -3.53
C LYS A 91 -6.76 -12.32 -2.30
N GLU A 92 -5.67 -13.02 -2.01
CA GLU A 92 -5.58 -13.84 -0.81
C GLU A 92 -5.44 -12.97 0.45
N MET A 93 -4.64 -11.89 0.39
CA MET A 93 -4.55 -10.90 1.46
C MET A 93 -5.93 -10.32 1.82
N ALA A 94 -6.71 -9.95 0.82
CA ALA A 94 -8.04 -9.34 0.98
C ALA A 94 -9.04 -10.24 1.74
N LYS A 95 -8.79 -11.55 1.81
CA LYS A 95 -9.62 -12.56 2.50
C LYS A 95 -8.99 -13.04 3.81
N SER A 96 -7.78 -12.61 4.12
CA SER A 96 -7.02 -13.09 5.27
C SER A 96 -7.75 -12.81 6.58
N LYS A 97 -7.64 -13.76 7.51
CA LYS A 97 -8.10 -13.56 8.90
C LYS A 97 -6.99 -13.05 9.81
N THR A 98 -5.76 -13.03 9.31
CA THR A 98 -4.57 -12.62 10.07
C THR A 98 -4.42 -11.10 10.12
N LEU A 99 -4.84 -10.37 9.06
CA LEU A 99 -4.60 -8.93 8.92
C LEU A 99 -5.78 -8.04 9.36
N LEU A 100 -6.64 -8.50 10.24
CA LEU A 100 -7.82 -7.76 10.70
C LEU A 100 -7.50 -6.45 11.44
N ASN A 101 -6.28 -6.34 11.99
CA ASN A 101 -5.83 -5.16 12.72
C ASN A 101 -4.97 -4.21 11.87
N LEU A 102 -4.75 -4.54 10.59
CA LEU A 102 -3.85 -3.77 9.73
C LEU A 102 -4.40 -2.36 9.52
N SER A 103 -3.59 -1.36 9.86
CA SER A 103 -3.85 0.07 9.66
C SER A 103 -2.93 0.70 8.63
N GLU A 104 -1.75 0.11 8.40
CA GLU A 104 -0.77 0.59 7.46
C GLU A 104 -0.36 -0.53 6.51
N LEU A 105 -0.50 -0.29 5.20
CA LEU A 105 -0.12 -1.22 4.14
C LEU A 105 0.67 -0.50 3.07
N VAL A 106 1.90 -0.98 2.82
CA VAL A 106 2.75 -0.51 1.73
C VAL A 106 3.02 -1.66 0.78
N MET A 107 2.58 -1.51 -0.48
CA MET A 107 2.72 -2.50 -1.56
C MET A 107 3.11 -1.88 -2.90
N SER A 108 3.58 -0.64 -2.92
CA SER A 108 4.10 -0.03 -4.15
C SER A 108 5.36 -0.74 -4.64
N ASP A 109 5.69 -0.58 -5.92
CA ASP A 109 6.78 -1.30 -6.60
C ASP A 109 6.66 -2.84 -6.45
N ASN A 110 5.45 -3.35 -6.72
CA ASN A 110 5.11 -4.76 -6.84
C ASN A 110 4.44 -5.00 -8.22
N ASN A 111 3.76 -6.13 -8.41
CA ASN A 111 3.03 -6.44 -9.65
C ASN A 111 1.51 -6.28 -9.46
N VAL A 112 1.10 -5.25 -8.69
CA VAL A 112 -0.30 -5.01 -8.34
C VAL A 112 -0.97 -4.09 -9.35
N GLY A 113 -1.98 -4.60 -10.04
CA GLY A 113 -2.76 -3.86 -11.03
C GLY A 113 -4.23 -3.71 -10.64
N VAL A 114 -5.09 -3.62 -11.67
CA VAL A 114 -6.56 -3.45 -11.49
C VAL A 114 -7.18 -4.60 -10.71
N GLY A 115 -6.67 -5.83 -10.88
CA GLY A 115 -7.18 -7.00 -10.16
C GLY A 115 -6.93 -6.91 -8.65
N GLY A 116 -5.74 -6.48 -8.25
CA GLY A 116 -5.39 -6.22 -6.85
C GLY A 116 -6.18 -5.04 -6.26
N ALA A 117 -6.32 -3.94 -7.03
CA ALA A 117 -7.16 -2.81 -6.62
C ALA A 117 -8.62 -3.24 -6.34
N ARG A 118 -9.19 -4.09 -7.20
CA ARG A 118 -10.53 -4.66 -6.98
C ARG A 118 -10.58 -5.47 -5.69
N ALA A 119 -9.61 -6.34 -5.47
CA ALA A 119 -9.56 -7.16 -4.26
C ALA A 119 -9.45 -6.30 -2.99
N LEU A 120 -8.59 -5.28 -2.98
CA LEU A 120 -8.48 -4.33 -1.87
C LEU A 120 -9.79 -3.59 -1.63
N SER A 121 -10.44 -3.10 -2.70
CA SER A 121 -11.68 -2.32 -2.61
C SER A 121 -12.87 -3.12 -2.05
N GLU A 122 -12.88 -4.43 -2.24
CA GLU A 122 -13.93 -5.35 -1.78
C GLU A 122 -13.61 -5.99 -0.41
N SER A 123 -12.42 -5.72 0.14
CA SER A 123 -11.93 -6.37 1.35
C SER A 123 -12.56 -5.81 2.62
N LYS A 124 -13.28 -6.66 3.36
CA LYS A 124 -13.70 -6.37 4.73
C LYS A 124 -12.54 -6.49 5.72
N THR A 125 -11.57 -7.33 5.43
CA THR A 125 -10.38 -7.56 6.26
C THR A 125 -9.58 -6.27 6.43
N LEU A 126 -9.44 -5.50 5.36
CA LEU A 126 -8.61 -4.30 5.29
C LEU A 126 -9.40 -2.99 5.59
N ALA A 127 -10.59 -3.09 6.16
CA ALA A 127 -11.43 -1.93 6.46
C ALA A 127 -10.85 -1.00 7.55
N ASN A 128 -9.81 -1.44 8.27
CA ASN A 128 -9.12 -0.63 9.26
C ASN A 128 -7.96 0.19 8.70
N LEU A 129 -7.66 0.08 7.40
CA LEU A 129 -6.56 0.84 6.78
C LEU A 129 -6.77 2.34 6.92
N VAL A 130 -5.72 2.99 7.39
CA VAL A 130 -5.56 4.43 7.57
C VAL A 130 -4.50 4.96 6.61
N SER A 131 -3.46 4.16 6.34
CA SER A 131 -2.41 4.45 5.37
C SER A 131 -2.33 3.34 4.32
N LEU A 132 -2.38 3.73 3.04
CA LEU A 132 -2.29 2.80 1.91
C LEU A 132 -1.34 3.35 0.84
N TRP A 133 -0.30 2.56 0.53
CA TRP A 133 0.58 2.78 -0.61
C TRP A 133 0.46 1.58 -1.53
N VAL A 134 -0.01 1.79 -2.75
CA VAL A 134 -0.34 0.66 -3.63
C VAL A 134 -0.11 0.95 -5.10
N GLY A 135 0.23 -0.11 -5.79
CA GLY A 135 0.24 -0.20 -7.25
C GLY A 135 1.53 0.26 -7.89
N ASP A 136 1.50 0.19 -9.18
CA ASP A 136 2.35 0.74 -10.22
C ASP A 136 1.61 0.65 -11.56
N GLN A 137 0.51 -0.11 -11.63
CA GLN A 137 -0.25 -0.36 -12.84
C GLN A 137 -1.77 -0.30 -12.63
N LEU A 138 -2.22 0.54 -11.68
CA LEU A 138 -3.65 0.66 -11.36
C LEU A 138 -4.44 1.31 -12.49
N GLY A 139 -3.87 2.32 -13.14
CA GLY A 139 -4.59 3.17 -14.08
C GLY A 139 -5.80 3.86 -13.44
N ASP A 140 -6.59 4.54 -14.25
CA ASP A 140 -7.81 5.21 -13.80
C ASP A 140 -8.86 4.23 -13.25
N GLU A 141 -8.98 3.03 -13.85
CA GLU A 141 -9.94 2.03 -13.40
C GLU A 141 -9.59 1.50 -12.01
N GLY A 142 -8.33 1.12 -11.77
CA GLY A 142 -7.90 0.63 -10.46
C GLY A 142 -8.07 1.66 -9.36
N VAL A 143 -7.73 2.91 -9.65
CA VAL A 143 -7.94 4.03 -8.72
C VAL A 143 -9.43 4.22 -8.42
N ARG A 144 -10.28 4.27 -9.44
CA ARG A 144 -11.73 4.38 -9.25
C ARG A 144 -12.28 3.30 -8.34
N LEU A 145 -11.88 2.03 -8.53
CA LEU A 145 -12.27 0.93 -7.65
C LEU A 145 -11.87 1.17 -6.19
N LEU A 146 -10.64 1.64 -5.94
CA LEU A 146 -10.15 1.91 -4.58
C LEU A 146 -10.94 3.02 -3.91
N VAL A 147 -11.12 4.17 -4.61
CA VAL A 147 -11.73 5.35 -4.00
C VAL A 147 -13.26 5.25 -3.87
N GLU A 148 -13.91 4.37 -4.64
CA GLU A 148 -15.33 4.03 -4.51
C GLU A 148 -15.59 2.90 -3.48
N SER A 149 -14.55 2.35 -2.86
CA SER A 149 -14.66 1.24 -1.90
C SER A 149 -15.50 1.61 -0.69
N LYS A 150 -16.53 0.82 -0.41
CA LYS A 150 -17.32 0.98 0.81
C LYS A 150 -16.61 0.54 2.10
N TYR A 151 -15.41 0.00 1.99
CA TYR A 151 -14.62 -0.48 3.12
C TYR A 151 -13.43 0.43 3.44
N LEU A 152 -12.78 1.03 2.42
CA LEU A 152 -11.60 1.88 2.59
C LEU A 152 -12.00 3.34 2.95
N THR A 153 -12.79 3.52 4.00
CA THR A 153 -13.38 4.82 4.39
C THR A 153 -12.64 5.51 5.53
N ARG A 154 -11.49 4.97 5.93
CA ARG A 154 -10.69 5.48 7.05
C ARG A 154 -9.35 6.05 6.63
N LEU A 155 -9.06 6.06 5.32
CA LEU A 155 -7.78 6.53 4.81
C LEU A 155 -7.58 8.01 5.13
N ASN A 156 -6.44 8.32 5.74
CA ASN A 156 -5.91 9.65 5.89
C ASN A 156 -4.66 9.86 5.04
N LEU A 157 -3.94 8.80 4.68
CA LEU A 157 -2.81 8.82 3.76
C LEU A 157 -3.05 7.85 2.60
N LEU A 158 -2.95 8.35 1.37
CA LEU A 158 -3.05 7.55 0.15
C LEU A 158 -1.91 7.89 -0.79
N THR A 159 -1.07 6.90 -1.10
CA THR A 159 -0.01 7.02 -2.09
C THR A 159 -0.33 6.19 -3.32
N LEU A 160 -0.49 6.87 -4.44
CA LEU A 160 -0.76 6.33 -5.77
C LEU A 160 0.36 6.73 -6.76
N TYR A 161 1.57 6.76 -6.26
CA TYR A 161 2.78 7.07 -7.00
C TYR A 161 2.97 6.08 -8.15
N ARG A 162 3.32 6.58 -9.36
CA ARG A 162 3.61 5.76 -10.56
C ARG A 162 2.51 4.78 -10.97
N ASN A 163 1.26 5.22 -11.02
CA ASN A 163 0.12 4.35 -11.31
C ASN A 163 -0.52 4.54 -12.68
N ASN A 164 0.08 5.29 -13.59
CA ASN A 164 -0.51 5.60 -14.91
C ASN A 164 -1.89 6.26 -14.80
N ILE A 165 -2.08 7.13 -13.79
CA ILE A 165 -3.33 7.84 -13.54
C ILE A 165 -3.41 9.05 -14.46
N GLY A 166 -4.50 9.17 -15.21
CA GLY A 166 -4.84 10.37 -15.98
C GLY A 166 -5.91 11.20 -15.29
N ASP A 167 -6.50 12.12 -16.06
CA ASP A 167 -7.54 13.04 -15.56
C ASP A 167 -8.77 12.29 -15.04
N SER A 168 -9.19 11.21 -15.71
CA SER A 168 -10.34 10.42 -15.26
C SER A 168 -10.14 9.81 -13.87
N GLY A 169 -8.93 9.35 -13.56
CA GLY A 169 -8.59 8.86 -12.22
C GLY A 169 -8.54 9.98 -11.18
N ALA A 170 -7.99 11.16 -11.56
CA ALA A 170 -7.96 12.34 -10.71
C ALA A 170 -9.38 12.85 -10.38
N VAL A 171 -10.30 12.86 -11.36
CA VAL A 171 -11.73 13.15 -11.16
C VAL A 171 -12.36 12.17 -10.17
N ALA A 172 -12.11 10.86 -10.33
CA ALA A 172 -12.65 9.85 -9.41
C ALA A 172 -12.16 10.06 -7.97
N ILE A 173 -10.88 10.44 -7.78
CA ILE A 173 -10.33 10.80 -6.47
C ILE A 173 -11.05 12.03 -5.90
N ALA A 174 -11.19 13.09 -6.71
CA ALA A 174 -11.79 14.36 -6.32
C ALA A 174 -13.25 14.23 -5.88
N ASP A 175 -14.01 13.33 -6.50
CA ASP A 175 -15.43 13.11 -6.25
C ASP A 175 -15.71 12.07 -5.14
N SER A 176 -14.68 11.38 -4.66
CA SER A 176 -14.84 10.28 -3.73
C SER A 176 -15.27 10.73 -2.33
N LYS A 177 -16.47 10.37 -1.93
CA LYS A 177 -16.98 10.63 -0.57
C LYS A 177 -16.26 9.81 0.51
N ASN A 178 -15.57 8.76 0.12
CA ASN A 178 -14.83 7.89 1.04
C ASN A 178 -13.50 8.50 1.49
N LEU A 179 -12.99 9.49 0.75
CA LEU A 179 -11.73 10.17 1.03
C LEU A 179 -11.88 11.46 1.85
N SER A 180 -13.05 11.69 2.46
CA SER A 180 -13.31 12.92 3.25
C SER A 180 -12.41 13.11 4.48
N LYS A 181 -11.64 12.10 4.87
CA LYS A 181 -10.66 12.16 5.96
C LYS A 181 -9.21 12.23 5.47
N LEU A 182 -9.02 12.27 4.15
CA LEU A 182 -7.68 12.25 3.57
C LEU A 182 -6.95 13.55 3.89
N THR A 183 -5.77 13.42 4.50
CA THR A 183 -4.87 14.54 4.83
C THR A 183 -3.65 14.56 3.92
N GLU A 184 -3.24 13.40 3.40
CA GLU A 184 -2.08 13.27 2.55
C GLU A 184 -2.41 12.47 1.29
N LEU A 185 -2.16 13.06 0.11
CA LEU A 185 -2.34 12.43 -1.19
C LEU A 185 -1.09 12.57 -2.04
N ASN A 186 -0.49 11.44 -2.40
CA ASN A 186 0.65 11.41 -3.30
C ASN A 186 0.25 10.85 -4.67
N LEU A 187 0.31 11.71 -5.68
CA LEU A 187 0.04 11.43 -7.10
C LEU A 187 1.27 11.66 -8.00
N ASN A 188 2.47 11.64 -7.43
CA ASN A 188 3.68 11.83 -8.21
C ASN A 188 3.83 10.76 -9.31
N TRP A 189 4.49 11.13 -10.42
CA TRP A 189 4.78 10.24 -11.55
C TRP A 189 3.52 9.59 -12.16
N ASN A 190 2.54 10.41 -12.48
CA ASN A 190 1.33 10.03 -13.17
C ASN A 190 1.16 10.86 -14.46
N PHE A 191 0.01 10.79 -15.11
CA PHE A 191 -0.31 11.48 -16.37
C PHE A 191 -1.46 12.48 -16.20
N ILE A 192 -1.55 13.11 -15.02
CA ILE A 192 -2.61 14.08 -14.69
C ILE A 192 -2.28 15.40 -15.39
N GLU A 193 -3.22 15.92 -16.15
CA GLU A 193 -3.17 17.20 -16.84
C GLU A 193 -4.03 18.26 -16.12
N ALA A 194 -4.30 19.38 -16.80
CA ALA A 194 -5.03 20.49 -16.19
C ALA A 194 -6.47 20.12 -15.79
N GLU A 195 -7.16 19.27 -16.56
CA GLU A 195 -8.54 18.84 -16.25
C GLU A 195 -8.62 18.06 -14.93
N GLY A 196 -7.71 17.12 -14.72
CA GLY A 196 -7.64 16.38 -13.47
C GLY A 196 -7.28 17.26 -12.27
N ILE A 197 -6.39 18.25 -12.50
CA ILE A 197 -6.04 19.24 -11.48
C ILE A 197 -7.23 20.14 -11.14
N GLU A 198 -8.02 20.55 -12.13
CA GLU A 198 -9.24 21.34 -11.91
C GLU A 198 -10.22 20.58 -11.00
N ALA A 199 -10.39 19.28 -11.23
CA ALA A 199 -11.26 18.47 -10.39
C ALA A 199 -10.76 18.39 -8.94
N ILE A 200 -9.45 18.17 -8.72
CA ILE A 200 -8.86 18.12 -7.38
C ILE A 200 -8.99 19.46 -6.67
N ALA A 201 -8.63 20.57 -7.35
CA ALA A 201 -8.66 21.91 -6.81
C ALA A 201 -10.07 22.37 -6.40
N ASN A 202 -11.11 21.88 -7.10
CA ASN A 202 -12.52 22.20 -6.84
C ASN A 202 -13.25 21.12 -6.03
N SER A 203 -12.55 20.11 -5.52
CA SER A 203 -13.14 19.00 -4.79
C SER A 203 -13.92 19.47 -3.56
N LYS A 204 -15.13 18.94 -3.38
CA LYS A 204 -15.96 19.18 -2.19
C LYS A 204 -15.83 18.07 -1.14
N THR A 205 -15.00 17.10 -1.42
CA THR A 205 -14.77 15.93 -0.54
C THR A 205 -13.38 15.94 0.09
N LEU A 206 -12.34 16.43 -0.59
CA LEU A 206 -10.97 16.51 -0.10
C LEU A 206 -10.69 17.70 0.81
N THR A 207 -11.67 18.10 1.62
CA THR A 207 -11.64 19.33 2.43
C THR A 207 -10.69 19.27 3.64
N GLN A 208 -10.11 18.10 3.94
CA GLN A 208 -9.11 17.94 5.00
C GLN A 208 -7.71 17.72 4.43
N LEU A 209 -7.52 17.88 3.12
CA LEU A 209 -6.23 17.62 2.50
C LEU A 209 -5.21 18.71 2.90
N GLU A 210 -4.13 18.29 3.56
CA GLU A 210 -3.04 19.14 4.02
C GLU A 210 -1.82 19.06 3.09
N THR A 211 -1.61 17.89 2.49
CA THR A 211 -0.46 17.61 1.62
C THR A 211 -0.92 16.95 0.32
N LEU A 212 -0.64 17.64 -0.80
CA LEU A 212 -0.81 17.09 -2.15
C LEU A 212 0.54 17.14 -2.89
N THR A 213 0.99 15.99 -3.39
CA THR A 213 2.20 15.93 -4.22
C THR A 213 1.87 15.47 -5.64
N LEU A 214 2.34 16.26 -6.64
CA LEU A 214 2.01 16.12 -8.06
C LEU A 214 3.24 16.13 -8.97
N THR A 215 4.43 15.95 -8.40
CA THR A 215 5.70 16.00 -9.13
C THR A 215 5.70 14.97 -10.27
N TYR A 216 6.25 15.35 -11.44
CA TYR A 216 6.27 14.52 -12.65
C TYR A 216 4.86 14.14 -13.17
N ASN A 217 3.92 15.09 -13.15
CA ASN A 217 2.69 15.06 -13.93
C ASN A 217 2.71 16.19 -14.97
N PRO A 218 2.08 16.04 -16.15
CA PRO A 218 2.07 17.05 -17.21
C PRO A 218 1.02 18.17 -16.96
N ILE A 219 0.93 18.69 -15.73
CA ILE A 219 -0.13 19.62 -15.30
C ILE A 219 -0.11 20.99 -16.02
N GLY A 220 1.02 21.35 -16.63
CA GLY A 220 1.16 22.60 -17.37
C GLY A 220 1.01 23.87 -16.52
N VAL A 221 1.07 25.04 -17.21
CA VAL A 221 0.89 26.34 -16.55
C VAL A 221 -0.54 26.53 -16.06
N GLU A 222 -1.52 26.04 -16.82
CA GLU A 222 -2.94 26.12 -16.47
C GLU A 222 -3.24 25.37 -15.16
N GLY A 223 -2.77 24.12 -15.02
CA GLY A 223 -2.94 23.35 -13.79
C GLY A 223 -2.28 24.02 -12.58
N ILE A 224 -1.09 24.63 -12.75
CA ILE A 224 -0.45 25.38 -11.67
C ILE A 224 -1.32 26.57 -11.24
N GLN A 225 -1.93 27.29 -12.17
CA GLN A 225 -2.83 28.42 -11.87
C GLN A 225 -4.10 27.97 -11.14
N LEU A 226 -4.65 26.80 -11.50
CA LEU A 226 -5.82 26.23 -10.84
C LEU A 226 -5.53 25.89 -9.37
N ILE A 227 -4.39 25.28 -9.07
CA ILE A 227 -3.99 25.00 -7.68
C ILE A 227 -3.77 26.32 -6.91
N ALA A 228 -3.05 27.28 -7.51
CA ALA A 228 -2.74 28.54 -6.84
C ALA A 228 -3.99 29.37 -6.50
N ASN A 229 -5.09 29.19 -7.20
CA ASN A 229 -6.37 29.85 -6.98
C ASN A 229 -7.39 29.00 -6.24
N SER A 230 -7.03 27.76 -5.84
CA SER A 230 -7.91 26.89 -5.05
C SER A 230 -8.17 27.48 -3.67
N GLU A 231 -9.41 27.37 -3.20
CA GLU A 231 -9.81 27.73 -1.84
C GLU A 231 -9.75 26.53 -0.87
N ASN A 232 -9.30 25.36 -1.34
CA ASN A 232 -9.14 24.14 -0.57
C ASN A 232 -7.72 24.01 -0.03
#